data_5368b1eecd751728dbd5f15c9d2fbe13
#
_entry.id   5368b1eecd751728dbd5f15c9d2fbe13
#
_cell.length_a   1.000
_cell.length_b   1.000
_cell.length_c   1.000
_cell.angle_alpha   90.00
_cell.angle_beta   90.00
_cell.angle_gamma   90.00
#
_symmetry.space_group_name_H-M   'P 1'
#
loop_
_entity.id
_entity.type
_entity.pdbx_description
1 polymer ?
#
loop_
_entity_poly.entity_id
_entity_poly.type
_entity_poly.pdbx_seq_one_letter_code
_entity_poly.pdbx_strand_id
1 'polypeptide(L)'
;PVRQIPGTKSCVFDMEFHGSEVIMCPAASDHGCTLGDKRPFDCMIWPFRVNSINGMRVITISPVCPAVIKLPLEELCRFVNSDGFAERLFRHAAEFPETVKPYEQGYPILAVDL
;
A
#
# COMPACT_ATOMS: atom_id res chain seq x y z
N PRO A 1 11.94 -14.37 6.42
CA PRO A 1 12.20 -13.44 7.51
C PRO A 1 11.07 -12.42 7.66
N VAL A 2 10.23 -12.68 8.64
CA VAL A 2 9.09 -11.82 8.98
C VAL A 2 9.26 -11.38 10.43
N ARG A 3 9.05 -10.09 10.68
CA ARG A 3 9.21 -9.48 11.98
C ARG A 3 7.87 -8.89 12.43
N GLN A 4 7.48 -9.15 13.68
CA GLN A 4 6.27 -8.55 14.24
C GLN A 4 6.56 -7.09 14.65
N ILE A 5 5.61 -6.19 14.33
CA ILE A 5 5.70 -4.81 14.79
C ILE A 5 5.34 -4.79 16.28
N PRO A 6 6.24 -4.31 17.16
CA PRO A 6 6.02 -4.35 18.61
C PRO A 6 4.70 -3.70 19.04
N GLY A 7 3.97 -4.38 19.92
CA GLY A 7 2.70 -3.89 20.44
C GLY A 7 1.52 -4.03 19.49
N THR A 8 1.69 -4.70 18.35
CA THR A 8 0.63 -4.88 17.36
C THR A 8 0.52 -6.34 16.93
N LYS A 9 -0.54 -6.65 16.16
CA LYS A 9 -0.71 -7.96 15.53
C LYS A 9 -0.14 -8.01 14.12
N SER A 10 0.40 -6.90 13.63
CA SER A 10 0.91 -6.79 12.27
C SER A 10 2.37 -7.22 12.18
N CYS A 11 2.73 -7.75 11.01
CA CYS A 11 4.08 -8.20 10.70
C CYS A 11 4.58 -7.52 9.43
N VAL A 12 5.90 -7.37 9.33
CA VAL A 12 6.55 -6.84 8.13
C VAL A 12 7.65 -7.81 7.68
N PHE A 13 7.96 -7.78 6.40
CA PHE A 13 9.13 -8.49 5.91
C PHE A 13 10.39 -7.80 6.42
N ASP A 14 11.28 -8.59 7.01
CA ASP A 14 12.56 -8.09 7.50
C ASP A 14 13.57 -8.21 6.35
N MET A 15 13.76 -7.10 5.67
CA MET A 15 14.70 -7.02 4.55
C MET A 15 15.88 -6.15 4.92
N GLU A 16 17.09 -6.65 4.66
CA GLU A 16 18.31 -5.89 4.89
C GLU A 16 18.71 -5.15 3.62
N PHE A 17 18.97 -3.86 3.76
CA PHE A 17 19.43 -3.02 2.67
C PHE A 17 20.93 -2.77 2.82
N HIS A 18 21.70 -3.10 1.78
CA HIS A 18 23.12 -2.87 1.74
C HIS A 18 23.45 -1.86 0.62
N GLY A 19 23.31 -0.57 0.95
CA GLY A 19 23.61 0.50 0.00
C GLY A 19 22.63 0.58 -1.16
N SER A 20 23.13 0.55 -2.40
CA SER A 20 22.34 0.72 -3.61
C SER A 20 21.86 -0.60 -4.22
N GLU A 21 21.94 -1.71 -3.50
CA GLU A 21 21.52 -3.00 -4.02
C GLU A 21 20.01 -3.07 -4.26
N VAL A 22 19.63 -3.73 -5.34
CA VAL A 22 18.23 -4.04 -5.61
C VAL A 22 17.87 -5.28 -4.80
N ILE A 23 16.88 -5.16 -3.93
CA ILE A 23 16.44 -6.26 -3.08
C ILE A 23 15.16 -6.85 -3.66
N MET A 24 15.19 -8.16 -3.89
CA MET A 24 14.02 -8.89 -4.34
C MET A 24 13.10 -9.20 -3.16
N CYS A 25 11.79 -9.13 -3.41
CA CYS A 25 10.81 -9.55 -2.42
C CYS A 25 11.07 -11.01 -2.03
N PRO A 26 11.11 -11.36 -0.73
CA PRO A 26 11.35 -12.75 -0.31
C PRO A 26 10.33 -13.75 -0.83
N ALA A 27 9.12 -13.31 -1.17
CA ALA A 27 8.07 -14.17 -1.71
C ALA A 27 8.05 -14.20 -3.25
N ALA A 28 8.98 -13.51 -3.92
CA ALA A 28 9.04 -13.49 -5.38
C ALA A 28 9.61 -14.78 -5.93
N SER A 29 9.05 -15.24 -7.04
CA SER A 29 9.54 -16.41 -7.79
C SER A 29 9.43 -16.14 -9.28
N ASP A 30 9.94 -17.07 -10.10
CA ASP A 30 9.81 -16.99 -11.57
C ASP A 30 8.35 -17.00 -12.03
N HIS A 31 7.45 -17.44 -11.17
CA HIS A 31 6.01 -17.51 -11.44
C HIS A 31 5.22 -16.42 -10.71
N GLY A 32 5.89 -15.41 -10.18
CA GLY A 32 5.29 -14.32 -9.44
C GLY A 32 5.34 -14.54 -7.94
N CYS A 33 4.34 -14.00 -7.21
CA CYS A 33 4.30 -14.09 -5.77
C CYS A 33 3.95 -15.51 -5.30
N THR A 34 4.73 -16.07 -4.37
CA THR A 34 4.50 -17.42 -3.83
C THR A 34 3.42 -17.46 -2.74
N LEU A 35 2.99 -16.30 -2.23
CA LEU A 35 2.04 -16.24 -1.12
C LEU A 35 0.57 -16.38 -1.54
N GLY A 36 0.25 -16.10 -2.81
CA GLY A 36 -1.13 -16.19 -3.30
C GLY A 36 -2.09 -15.36 -2.45
N ASP A 37 -3.10 -16.02 -1.87
CA ASP A 37 -4.12 -15.36 -1.04
C ASP A 37 -3.58 -14.87 0.30
N LYS A 38 -2.36 -15.28 0.66
CA LYS A 38 -1.73 -14.87 1.92
C LYS A 38 -0.82 -13.66 1.76
N ARG A 39 -0.91 -12.95 0.63
CA ARG A 39 -0.11 -11.75 0.40
C ARG A 39 -0.42 -10.69 1.45
N PRO A 40 0.60 -9.89 1.86
CA PRO A 40 0.36 -8.74 2.73
C PRO A 40 -0.68 -7.80 2.12
N PHE A 41 -1.38 -7.05 2.97
CA PHE A 41 -2.41 -6.11 2.52
C PHE A 41 -1.85 -5.10 1.51
N ASP A 42 -0.67 -4.55 1.77
CA ASP A 42 -0.03 -3.60 0.85
C ASP A 42 0.19 -4.19 -0.54
N CYS A 43 0.46 -5.49 -0.63
CA CYS A 43 0.62 -6.17 -1.92
C CYS A 43 -0.71 -6.40 -2.61
N MET A 44 -1.77 -6.68 -1.84
CA MET A 44 -3.10 -6.91 -2.40
C MET A 44 -3.72 -5.66 -2.98
N ILE A 45 -3.44 -4.50 -2.40
CA ILE A 45 -4.00 -3.23 -2.87
C ILE A 45 -3.08 -2.50 -3.85
N TRP A 46 -1.89 -3.04 -4.14
CA TRP A 46 -0.96 -2.39 -5.06
C TRP A 46 -1.66 -2.05 -6.39
N PRO A 47 -1.51 -0.87 -6.98
CA PRO A 47 -0.58 0.20 -6.62
C PRO A 47 -1.13 1.25 -5.64
N PHE A 48 -2.25 0.98 -5.01
CA PHE A 48 -2.86 1.92 -4.07
C PHE A 48 -2.23 1.77 -2.69
N ARG A 49 -2.25 2.88 -1.92
CA ARG A 49 -1.69 2.91 -0.57
C ARG A 49 -2.55 3.77 0.34
N VAL A 50 -2.53 3.47 1.63
CA VAL A 50 -3.14 4.34 2.64
C VAL A 50 -2.01 5.06 3.37
N ASN A 51 -2.04 6.37 3.36
CA ASN A 51 -1.03 7.22 3.98
C ASN A 51 -1.68 8.17 4.98
N SER A 52 -0.88 8.70 5.90
CA SER A 52 -1.34 9.72 6.83
C SER A 52 -0.71 11.08 6.49
N ILE A 53 -1.52 12.12 6.53
CA ILE A 53 -1.08 13.49 6.33
C ILE A 53 -1.87 14.40 7.27
N ASN A 54 -1.17 15.14 8.14
CA ASN A 54 -1.77 16.08 9.10
C ASN A 54 -2.88 15.43 9.95
N GLY A 55 -2.69 14.16 10.34
CA GLY A 55 -3.66 13.44 11.15
C GLY A 55 -4.82 12.82 10.38
N MET A 56 -4.86 13.02 9.06
CA MET A 56 -5.89 12.43 8.20
C MET A 56 -5.34 11.22 7.45
N ARG A 57 -6.22 10.28 7.13
CA ARG A 57 -5.89 9.14 6.27
C ARG A 57 -6.32 9.47 4.85
N VAL A 58 -5.44 9.16 3.90
CA VAL A 58 -5.70 9.38 2.47
C VAL A 58 -5.33 8.12 1.70
N ILE A 59 -6.00 7.92 0.57
CA ILE A 59 -5.61 6.87 -0.37
C ILE A 59 -4.82 7.54 -1.48
N THR A 60 -3.62 7.01 -1.74
CA THR A 60 -2.74 7.49 -2.78
C THR A 60 -2.47 6.36 -3.77
N ILE A 61 -1.84 6.71 -4.89
CA ILE A 61 -1.39 5.73 -5.87
C ILE A 61 0.11 5.89 -6.09
N SER A 62 0.80 4.75 -6.18
CA SER A 62 2.24 4.77 -6.44
C SER A 62 2.50 5.25 -7.86
N PRO A 63 3.31 6.30 -8.06
CA PRO A 63 3.60 6.83 -9.39
C PRO A 63 4.52 5.94 -10.22
N VAL A 64 5.03 4.87 -9.66
CA VAL A 64 5.98 3.99 -10.34
C VAL A 64 5.33 2.80 -11.04
N CYS A 65 4.02 2.62 -10.92
CA CYS A 65 3.34 1.52 -11.60
C CYS A 65 3.06 1.88 -13.07
N PRO A 66 3.69 1.20 -14.06
CA PRO A 66 3.50 1.55 -15.47
C PRO A 66 2.07 1.37 -15.96
N ALA A 67 1.31 0.44 -15.37
CA ALA A 67 -0.04 0.15 -15.82
C ALA A 67 -1.01 1.29 -15.53
N VAL A 68 -0.80 2.05 -14.45
CA VAL A 68 -1.73 3.09 -14.02
C VAL A 68 -1.23 4.50 -14.25
N ILE A 69 0.08 4.70 -14.46
CA ILE A 69 0.66 6.03 -14.64
C ILE A 69 0.11 6.72 -15.89
N LYS A 70 -0.39 5.95 -16.86
CA LYS A 70 -0.96 6.45 -18.10
C LYS A 70 -2.45 6.75 -18.00
N LEU A 71 -3.10 6.38 -16.90
CA LEU A 71 -4.53 6.60 -16.74
C LEU A 71 -4.81 8.02 -16.26
N PRO A 72 -5.90 8.65 -16.72
CA PRO A 72 -6.30 9.94 -16.20
C PRO A 72 -6.59 9.88 -14.69
N LEU A 73 -6.16 10.91 -13.97
CA LEU A 73 -6.35 10.98 -12.52
C LEU A 73 -7.84 10.90 -12.15
N GLU A 74 -8.71 11.47 -12.98
CA GLU A 74 -10.15 11.42 -12.80
C GLU A 74 -10.69 9.98 -12.78
N GLU A 75 -10.20 9.12 -13.67
CA GLU A 75 -10.60 7.71 -13.69
C GLU A 75 -10.12 6.97 -12.46
N LEU A 76 -8.92 7.26 -12.00
CA LEU A 76 -8.38 6.65 -10.78
C LEU A 76 -9.18 7.06 -9.56
N CYS A 77 -9.55 8.32 -9.46
CA CYS A 77 -10.39 8.81 -8.37
C CYS A 77 -11.77 8.14 -8.39
N ARG A 78 -12.34 8.00 -9.57
CA ARG A 78 -13.64 7.33 -9.74
C ARG A 78 -13.58 5.87 -9.31
N PHE A 79 -12.54 5.16 -9.70
CA PHE A 79 -12.34 3.77 -9.31
C PHE A 79 -12.24 3.62 -7.79
N VAL A 80 -11.41 4.44 -7.16
CA VAL A 80 -11.16 4.36 -5.72
C VAL A 80 -12.44 4.66 -4.92
N ASN A 81 -13.25 5.60 -5.40
CA ASN A 81 -14.46 6.03 -4.70
C ASN A 81 -15.72 5.24 -5.12
N SER A 82 -15.55 4.13 -5.86
CA SER A 82 -16.66 3.28 -6.29
C SER A 82 -16.69 1.97 -5.52
N ASP A 83 -17.87 1.34 -5.43
CA ASP A 83 -18.09 -0.02 -4.91
C ASP A 83 -17.50 -0.28 -3.51
N GLY A 84 -17.36 0.78 -2.68
CA GLY A 84 -16.87 0.63 -1.32
C GLY A 84 -15.38 0.35 -1.18
N PHE A 85 -14.60 0.52 -2.26
CA PHE A 85 -13.17 0.26 -2.23
C PHE A 85 -12.45 1.14 -1.20
N ALA A 86 -12.69 2.45 -1.25
CA ALA A 86 -12.08 3.39 -0.30
C ALA A 86 -12.49 3.07 1.14
N GLU A 87 -13.75 2.74 1.35
CA GLU A 87 -14.26 2.40 2.68
C GLU A 87 -13.57 1.18 3.26
N ARG A 88 -13.34 0.17 2.44
CA ARG A 88 -12.64 -1.05 2.89
C ARG A 88 -11.19 -0.76 3.28
N LEU A 89 -10.51 0.07 2.51
CA LEU A 89 -9.13 0.46 2.81
C LEU A 89 -9.05 1.28 4.10
N PHE A 90 -9.94 2.24 4.28
CA PHE A 90 -9.96 3.05 5.49
C PHE A 90 -10.35 2.24 6.72
N ARG A 91 -11.26 1.27 6.57
CA ARG A 91 -11.62 0.37 7.66
C ARG A 91 -10.44 -0.47 8.10
N HIS A 92 -9.68 -1.00 7.16
CA HIS A 92 -8.46 -1.75 7.46
C HIS A 92 -7.44 -0.86 8.18
N ALA A 93 -7.28 0.38 7.72
CA ALA A 93 -6.36 1.33 8.34
C ALA A 93 -6.78 1.69 9.77
N ALA A 94 -8.08 1.76 10.04
CA ALA A 94 -8.59 2.01 11.39
C ALA A 94 -8.33 0.85 12.33
N GLU A 95 -8.43 -0.38 11.81
CA GLU A 95 -8.18 -1.59 12.59
C GLU A 95 -6.68 -1.84 12.82
N PHE A 96 -5.86 -1.51 11.83
CA PHE A 96 -4.41 -1.71 11.87
C PHE A 96 -3.67 -0.41 11.58
N PRO A 97 -3.76 0.58 12.49
CA PRO A 97 -3.18 1.91 12.22
C PRO A 97 -1.65 1.88 12.03
N GLU A 98 -0.98 0.86 12.56
CA GLU A 98 0.45 0.69 12.40
C GLU A 98 0.88 0.39 10.96
N THR A 99 -0.06 0.02 10.09
CA THR A 99 0.23 -0.24 8.68
C THR A 99 0.16 1.03 7.83
N VAL A 100 -0.38 2.12 8.38
CA VAL A 100 -0.48 3.39 7.67
C VAL A 100 0.86 4.11 7.74
N LYS A 101 1.39 4.48 6.58
CA LYS A 101 2.69 5.16 6.49
C LYS A 101 2.50 6.65 6.26
N PRO A 102 3.47 7.49 6.66
CA PRO A 102 3.39 8.91 6.36
C PRO A 102 3.30 9.17 4.86
N TYR A 103 2.56 10.21 4.47
CA TYR A 103 2.45 10.63 3.08
C TYR A 103 3.82 11.09 2.55
N GLU A 104 4.12 10.67 1.32
CA GLU A 104 5.31 11.11 0.61
C GLU A 104 4.92 12.05 -0.51
N GLN A 105 5.69 13.13 -0.67
CA GLN A 105 5.44 14.10 -1.71
C GLN A 105 5.57 13.46 -3.09
N GLY A 106 4.64 13.82 -3.99
CA GLY A 106 4.61 13.28 -5.34
C GLY A 106 3.61 12.15 -5.55
N TYR A 107 3.02 11.62 -4.48
CA TYR A 107 1.99 10.59 -4.60
C TYR A 107 0.62 11.26 -4.77
N PRO A 108 -0.09 11.05 -5.91
CA PRO A 108 -1.42 11.62 -6.09
C PRO A 108 -2.40 11.12 -5.02
N ILE A 109 -3.15 12.04 -4.43
CA ILE A 109 -4.19 11.71 -3.44
C ILE A 109 -5.51 11.50 -4.19
N LEU A 110 -6.11 10.32 -4.03
CA LEU A 110 -7.32 9.93 -4.73
C LEU A 110 -8.57 9.95 -3.85
N ALA A 111 -8.41 9.83 -2.54
CA ALA A 111 -9.51 9.84 -1.58
C ALA A 111 -9.01 10.29 -0.22
N VAL A 112 -9.90 10.89 0.56
CA VAL A 112 -9.62 11.35 1.92
C VAL A 112 -10.68 10.76 2.85
N ASP A 113 -10.23 10.26 4.00
CA ASP A 113 -11.11 9.77 5.05
C ASP A 113 -11.56 10.95 5.91
N LEU A 114 -12.79 11.39 5.70
CA LEU A 114 -13.36 12.53 6.41
C LEU A 114 -14.03 12.09 7.73
#